data_ed7ad81531f4d634d2e804575551138c
#
_entry.id   ed7ad81531f4d634d2e804575551138c
#
_cell.length_a   1.000
_cell.length_b   1.000
_cell.length_c   1.000
_cell.angle_alpha   90.00
_cell.angle_beta   90.00
_cell.angle_gamma   90.00
#
_symmetry.space_group_name_H-M   'P 1'
#
loop_
_entity.id
_entity.type
_entity.pdbx_description
1 polymer ?
#
loop_
_entity_poly.entity_id
_entity_poly.type
_entity_poly.pdbx_seq_one_letter_code
_entity_poly.pdbx_strand_id
1 'polypeptide(L)'
;YADDVVEYFVQKSIANGIDIIRIFDCLNDIRNLQTAVTACNKEKGHAQVALSYTLGDAYTLDYWMEMAKRVEDMGADSLCIKDMAGLLVPAKATELVQALKDSTSLPVELHTHYTSGVASMTYMKAVEAGVDIIDTAMSPFALGTSQPATEVMVEAFKNTPYDTGLDLNLLSEIADYFRPLREEALASGLMNPKVLGVNINTLRYQVPGGMLSNLISQLKEQGKEDKYEEVLAEVPRVRKDLGEPPLVTPSSQIVGTQAVFNVLMGERYKVATKETKDILLGKYGQTVKPFNPEVVDKVLGEDKKNAITCRPADLLEPELDKIEAEMKQYKQQDEDVLSYALFPQVATDFFKYREAQQTGVDAKTADTKNGAYPV
;
A
#
# COMPACT_ATOMS: atom_id res chain seq x y z
N TYR A 1 11.43 5.28 -8.06
CA TYR A 1 11.35 6.21 -9.21
C TYR A 1 12.22 7.43 -8.93
N ALA A 2 12.74 8.05 -9.99
CA ALA A 2 13.44 9.31 -9.89
C ALA A 2 12.48 10.45 -9.50
N ASP A 3 13.02 11.50 -8.91
CA ASP A 3 12.22 12.61 -8.37
C ASP A 3 11.39 13.33 -9.45
N ASP A 4 11.92 13.49 -10.66
CA ASP A 4 11.23 14.11 -11.78
C ASP A 4 9.97 13.31 -12.20
N VAL A 5 10.03 11.98 -12.16
CA VAL A 5 8.86 11.11 -12.40
C VAL A 5 7.80 11.30 -11.32
N VAL A 6 8.21 11.38 -10.05
CA VAL A 6 7.29 11.60 -8.91
C VAL A 6 6.63 12.98 -9.00
N GLU A 7 7.41 14.02 -9.26
CA GLU A 7 6.88 15.39 -9.43
C GLU A 7 5.86 15.46 -10.58
N TYR A 8 6.19 14.86 -11.73
CA TYR A 8 5.31 14.85 -12.89
C TYR A 8 4.03 14.04 -12.66
N PHE A 9 4.14 12.90 -11.93
CA PHE A 9 2.96 12.13 -11.53
C PHE A 9 2.00 12.93 -10.66
N VAL A 10 2.52 13.63 -9.65
CA VAL A 10 1.72 14.47 -8.76
C VAL A 10 1.07 15.62 -9.54
N GLN A 11 1.84 16.31 -10.37
CA GLN A 11 1.35 17.41 -11.22
C GLN A 11 0.19 16.94 -12.10
N LYS A 12 0.35 15.84 -12.82
CA LYS A 12 -0.70 15.32 -13.72
C LYS A 12 -1.90 14.78 -12.96
N SER A 13 -1.71 14.18 -11.79
CA SER A 13 -2.82 13.73 -10.94
C SER A 13 -3.72 14.90 -10.54
N ILE A 14 -3.14 16.00 -10.08
CA ILE A 14 -3.88 17.19 -9.67
C ILE A 14 -4.52 17.87 -10.89
N ALA A 15 -3.79 18.01 -12.00
CA ALA A 15 -4.31 18.59 -13.24
C ALA A 15 -5.52 17.80 -13.80
N ASN A 16 -5.58 16.50 -13.55
CA ASN A 16 -6.69 15.63 -13.95
C ASN A 16 -7.81 15.50 -12.88
N GLY A 17 -7.78 16.32 -11.82
CA GLY A 17 -8.89 16.47 -10.88
C GLY A 17 -8.75 15.71 -9.57
N ILE A 18 -7.56 15.25 -9.22
CA ILE A 18 -7.29 14.69 -7.88
C ILE A 18 -7.08 15.86 -6.91
N ASP A 19 -7.88 15.91 -5.84
CA ASP A 19 -7.81 16.97 -4.83
C ASP A 19 -6.85 16.61 -3.68
N ILE A 20 -6.86 15.35 -3.24
CA ILE A 20 -6.07 14.87 -2.11
C ILE A 20 -5.17 13.72 -2.57
N ILE A 21 -3.86 13.85 -2.36
CA ILE A 21 -2.90 12.79 -2.61
C ILE A 21 -2.43 12.20 -1.29
N ARG A 22 -2.74 10.92 -1.06
CA ARG A 22 -2.24 10.17 0.09
C ARG A 22 -0.86 9.61 -0.22
N ILE A 23 0.13 10.03 0.54
CA ILE A 23 1.54 9.75 0.34
C ILE A 23 2.05 8.91 1.50
N PHE A 24 2.64 7.74 1.22
CA PHE A 24 3.23 6.90 2.27
C PHE A 24 4.51 6.20 1.83
N ASP A 25 5.31 5.81 2.79
CA ASP A 25 6.50 4.96 2.60
C ASP A 25 6.35 3.66 3.38
N CYS A 26 6.75 2.54 2.79
CA CYS A 26 6.59 1.22 3.40
C CYS A 26 7.47 0.98 4.64
N LEU A 27 8.52 1.77 4.82
CA LEU A 27 9.42 1.72 5.98
C LEU A 27 9.16 2.85 6.97
N ASN A 28 8.22 3.77 6.64
CA ASN A 28 8.05 5.07 7.31
C ASN A 28 9.32 5.94 7.25
N ASP A 29 10.16 5.77 6.23
CA ASP A 29 11.29 6.65 5.98
C ASP A 29 10.79 7.95 5.33
N ILE A 30 10.55 8.96 6.16
CA ILE A 30 9.96 10.22 5.71
C ILE A 30 10.80 10.97 4.67
N ARG A 31 12.09 10.67 4.53
CA ARG A 31 12.93 11.25 3.47
C ARG A 31 12.40 10.90 2.09
N ASN A 32 11.79 9.71 1.94
CA ASN A 32 11.18 9.26 0.69
C ASN A 32 9.89 10.00 0.33
N LEU A 33 9.26 10.71 1.27
CA LEU A 33 7.98 11.39 1.07
C LEU A 33 8.14 12.84 0.59
N GLN A 34 9.30 13.46 0.85
CA GLN A 34 9.52 14.91 0.68
C GLN A 34 9.20 15.40 -0.73
N THR A 35 9.65 14.71 -1.76
CA THR A 35 9.41 15.11 -3.16
C THR A 35 7.93 15.15 -3.48
N ALA A 36 7.16 14.11 -3.09
CA ALA A 36 5.74 14.04 -3.37
C ALA A 36 4.94 15.12 -2.61
N VAL A 37 5.29 15.38 -1.32
CA VAL A 37 4.67 16.44 -0.53
C VAL A 37 4.95 17.81 -1.14
N THR A 38 6.22 18.09 -1.47
CA THR A 38 6.63 19.36 -2.09
C THR A 38 5.93 19.58 -3.44
N ALA A 39 5.85 18.55 -4.27
CA ALA A 39 5.16 18.61 -5.55
C ALA A 39 3.64 18.86 -5.39
N CYS A 40 3.01 18.18 -4.42
CA CYS A 40 1.59 18.37 -4.13
C CYS A 40 1.28 19.81 -3.71
N ASN A 41 2.08 20.37 -2.80
CA ASN A 41 1.93 21.76 -2.34
C ASN A 41 2.17 22.76 -3.48
N LYS A 42 3.17 22.53 -4.33
CA LYS A 42 3.47 23.35 -5.52
C LYS A 42 2.28 23.43 -6.47
N GLU A 43 1.60 22.31 -6.69
CA GLU A 43 0.43 22.21 -7.56
C GLU A 43 -0.89 22.58 -6.85
N LYS A 44 -0.84 23.01 -5.57
CA LYS A 44 -1.98 23.38 -4.73
C LYS A 44 -2.97 22.25 -4.47
N GLY A 45 -2.51 21.01 -4.48
CA GLY A 45 -3.24 19.85 -4.00
C GLY A 45 -3.14 19.74 -2.49
N HIS A 46 -3.94 18.86 -1.88
CA HIS A 46 -3.87 18.53 -0.47
C HIS A 46 -2.92 17.31 -0.26
N ALA A 47 -1.79 17.56 0.39
CA ALA A 47 -0.81 16.52 0.71
C ALA A 47 -1.20 15.83 2.03
N GLN A 48 -1.73 14.62 1.95
CA GLN A 48 -1.98 13.77 3.11
C GLN A 48 -0.85 12.77 3.28
N VAL A 49 -0.09 12.87 4.36
CA VAL A 49 0.94 11.86 4.67
C VAL A 49 0.36 10.76 5.53
N ALA A 50 0.53 9.52 5.09
CA ALA A 50 0.08 8.35 5.83
C ALA A 50 1.27 7.61 6.47
N LEU A 51 1.22 7.45 7.79
CA LEU A 51 2.15 6.63 8.55
C LEU A 51 1.64 5.20 8.61
N SER A 52 2.45 4.26 8.14
CA SER A 52 2.13 2.83 8.15
C SER A 52 2.18 2.30 9.58
N TYR A 53 0.98 2.05 10.16
CA TYR A 53 0.87 1.56 11.53
C TYR A 53 1.29 0.10 11.66
N THR A 54 2.06 -0.18 12.69
CA THR A 54 2.50 -1.54 13.01
C THR A 54 2.80 -1.67 14.51
N LEU A 55 3.05 -2.89 14.96
CA LEU A 55 3.39 -3.25 16.34
C LEU A 55 4.87 -3.61 16.44
N GLY A 56 5.46 -3.34 17.59
CA GLY A 56 6.86 -3.65 17.92
C GLY A 56 7.39 -2.68 18.96
N ASP A 57 8.48 -3.06 19.64
CA ASP A 57 9.05 -2.27 20.75
C ASP A 57 9.56 -0.88 20.33
N ALA A 58 9.90 -0.72 19.05
CA ALA A 58 10.34 0.57 18.50
C ALA A 58 9.18 1.53 18.18
N TYR A 59 7.96 1.01 18.03
CA TYR A 59 6.78 1.78 17.64
C TYR A 59 6.00 2.27 18.88
N THR A 60 6.67 3.08 19.69
CA THR A 60 6.11 3.67 20.92
C THR A 60 5.21 4.88 20.61
N LEU A 61 4.47 5.38 21.60
CA LEU A 61 3.72 6.64 21.42
C LEU A 61 4.66 7.79 21.05
N ASP A 62 5.84 7.88 21.68
CA ASP A 62 6.83 8.90 21.38
C ASP A 62 7.30 8.84 19.92
N TYR A 63 7.49 7.62 19.38
CA TYR A 63 7.79 7.44 17.96
C TYR A 63 6.69 8.03 17.06
N TRP A 64 5.42 7.75 17.35
CA TRP A 64 4.31 8.26 16.54
C TRP A 64 4.15 9.76 16.64
N MET A 65 4.33 10.34 17.83
CA MET A 65 4.30 11.78 18.04
C MET A 65 5.45 12.50 17.32
N GLU A 66 6.67 11.96 17.38
CA GLU A 66 7.82 12.49 16.64
C GLU A 66 7.57 12.43 15.13
N MET A 67 7.07 11.32 14.63
CA MET A 67 6.75 11.17 13.21
C MET A 67 5.67 12.16 12.76
N ALA A 68 4.61 12.35 13.55
CA ALA A 68 3.56 13.32 13.25
C ALA A 68 4.12 14.74 13.14
N LYS A 69 4.98 15.14 14.07
CA LYS A 69 5.65 16.45 14.04
C LYS A 69 6.52 16.62 12.81
N ARG A 70 7.31 15.60 12.46
CA ARG A 70 8.15 15.63 11.26
C ARG A 70 7.32 15.73 9.97
N VAL A 71 6.14 15.10 9.94
CA VAL A 71 5.18 15.20 8.84
C VAL A 71 4.61 16.62 8.74
N GLU A 72 4.25 17.24 9.85
CA GLU A 72 3.80 18.63 9.91
C GLU A 72 4.90 19.59 9.44
N ASP A 73 6.13 19.43 9.93
CA ASP A 73 7.29 20.23 9.54
C ASP A 73 7.64 20.09 8.04
N MET A 74 7.31 18.95 7.44
CA MET A 74 7.47 18.69 6.00
C MET A 74 6.47 19.49 5.14
N GLY A 75 5.41 20.00 5.73
CA GLY A 75 4.36 20.77 5.06
C GLY A 75 3.19 19.92 4.55
N ALA A 76 2.89 18.80 5.21
CA ALA A 76 1.67 18.05 4.95
C ALA A 76 0.44 18.83 5.42
N ASP A 77 -0.70 18.62 4.75
CA ASP A 77 -1.98 19.25 5.10
C ASP A 77 -2.83 18.38 6.04
N SER A 78 -2.59 17.08 6.08
CA SER A 78 -3.21 16.14 7.02
C SER A 78 -2.35 14.90 7.24
N LEU A 79 -2.59 14.24 8.38
CA LEU A 79 -1.92 13.01 8.79
C LEU A 79 -2.91 11.84 8.76
N CYS A 80 -2.54 10.73 8.14
CA CYS A 80 -3.30 9.49 8.18
C CYS A 80 -2.54 8.42 8.96
N ILE A 81 -3.17 7.75 9.90
CA ILE A 81 -2.69 6.50 10.48
C ILE A 81 -3.23 5.36 9.61
N LYS A 82 -2.32 4.69 8.90
CA LYS A 82 -2.62 3.65 7.91
C LYS A 82 -2.39 2.27 8.49
N ASP A 83 -3.46 1.65 9.00
CA ASP A 83 -3.46 0.31 9.58
C ASP A 83 -3.92 -0.74 8.57
N MET A 84 -2.98 -1.24 7.78
CA MET A 84 -3.23 -2.17 6.67
C MET A 84 -3.65 -3.58 7.10
N ALA A 85 -3.41 -3.96 8.35
CA ALA A 85 -3.67 -5.30 8.84
C ALA A 85 -4.74 -5.35 9.94
N GLY A 86 -5.32 -4.20 10.33
CA GLY A 86 -6.28 -4.13 11.42
C GLY A 86 -5.66 -4.45 12.77
N LEU A 87 -4.45 -3.92 13.03
CA LEU A 87 -3.66 -4.16 14.25
C LEU A 87 -4.02 -3.21 15.38
N LEU A 88 -4.58 -2.06 15.06
CA LEU A 88 -4.93 -1.04 16.04
C LEU A 88 -6.19 -1.44 16.80
N VAL A 89 -6.02 -1.85 18.05
CA VAL A 89 -7.14 -2.23 18.92
C VAL A 89 -7.77 -1.01 19.60
N PRO A 90 -9.05 -1.06 20.04
CA PRO A 90 -9.79 0.12 20.50
C PRO A 90 -9.09 0.93 21.61
N ALA A 91 -8.54 0.28 22.64
CA ALA A 91 -7.84 0.98 23.72
C ALA A 91 -6.59 1.72 23.22
N LYS A 92 -5.83 1.11 22.29
CA LYS A 92 -4.65 1.74 21.71
C LYS A 92 -5.00 2.84 20.71
N ALA A 93 -6.16 2.76 20.07
CA ALA A 93 -6.67 3.85 19.23
C ALA A 93 -6.93 5.11 20.06
N THR A 94 -7.55 4.98 21.24
CA THR A 94 -7.75 6.11 22.15
C THR A 94 -6.42 6.76 22.54
N GLU A 95 -5.45 5.97 23.02
CA GLU A 95 -4.13 6.46 23.44
C GLU A 95 -3.41 7.17 22.28
N LEU A 96 -3.37 6.55 21.11
CA LEU A 96 -2.66 7.06 19.94
C LEU A 96 -3.30 8.35 19.40
N VAL A 97 -4.62 8.37 19.22
CA VAL A 97 -5.32 9.54 18.69
C VAL A 97 -5.19 10.73 19.62
N GLN A 98 -5.37 10.54 20.94
CA GLN A 98 -5.16 11.63 21.91
C GLN A 98 -3.73 12.17 21.85
N ALA A 99 -2.71 11.29 21.84
CA ALA A 99 -1.32 11.72 21.76
C ALA A 99 -1.01 12.49 20.46
N LEU A 100 -1.56 12.07 19.34
CA LEU A 100 -1.42 12.77 18.06
C LEU A 100 -2.10 14.14 18.08
N LYS A 101 -3.34 14.22 18.57
CA LYS A 101 -4.08 15.50 18.67
C LYS A 101 -3.40 16.50 19.61
N ASP A 102 -2.65 16.02 20.60
CA ASP A 102 -1.86 16.85 21.50
C ASP A 102 -0.51 17.28 20.87
N SER A 103 0.00 16.57 19.87
CA SER A 103 1.35 16.78 19.31
C SER A 103 1.39 17.47 17.95
N THR A 104 0.30 17.51 17.18
CA THR A 104 0.22 18.17 15.87
C THR A 104 -1.05 18.96 15.70
N SER A 105 -0.99 20.03 14.90
CA SER A 105 -2.18 20.82 14.50
C SER A 105 -2.90 20.24 13.28
N LEU A 106 -2.32 19.22 12.63
CA LEU A 106 -2.90 18.62 11.44
C LEU A 106 -4.20 17.87 11.74
N PRO A 107 -5.17 17.88 10.81
CA PRO A 107 -6.26 16.93 10.85
C PRO A 107 -5.71 15.50 10.83
N VAL A 108 -6.25 14.65 11.71
CA VAL A 108 -5.84 13.25 11.84
C VAL A 108 -6.92 12.34 11.25
N GLU A 109 -6.51 11.49 10.33
CA GLU A 109 -7.35 10.45 9.73
C GLU A 109 -6.93 9.08 10.24
N LEU A 110 -7.90 8.20 10.46
CA LEU A 110 -7.65 6.79 10.73
C LEU A 110 -8.20 5.91 9.60
N HIS A 111 -7.29 5.16 8.98
CA HIS A 111 -7.57 4.11 8.02
C HIS A 111 -7.22 2.77 8.65
N THR A 112 -8.17 1.89 8.92
CA THR A 112 -7.90 0.54 9.41
C THR A 112 -8.70 -0.52 8.66
N HIS A 113 -8.04 -1.65 8.38
CA HIS A 113 -8.70 -2.81 7.77
C HIS A 113 -9.44 -3.65 8.81
N TYR A 114 -10.46 -4.35 8.36
CA TYR A 114 -11.34 -5.16 9.23
C TYR A 114 -10.82 -6.58 9.48
N THR A 115 -9.59 -6.89 9.05
CA THR A 115 -9.04 -8.25 9.02
C THR A 115 -9.04 -8.95 10.38
N SER A 116 -8.76 -8.22 11.47
CA SER A 116 -8.83 -8.74 12.84
C SER A 116 -10.24 -8.79 13.45
N GLY A 117 -11.20 -8.09 12.85
CA GLY A 117 -12.59 -8.00 13.33
C GLY A 117 -12.87 -6.87 14.33
N VAL A 118 -11.87 -6.05 14.70
CA VAL A 118 -12.02 -5.00 15.73
C VAL A 118 -12.24 -3.60 15.18
N ALA A 119 -12.12 -3.39 13.86
CA ALA A 119 -12.01 -2.07 13.26
C ALA A 119 -13.18 -1.12 13.54
N SER A 120 -14.44 -1.59 13.56
CA SER A 120 -15.57 -0.72 13.91
C SER A 120 -15.49 -0.22 15.37
N MET A 121 -15.07 -1.09 16.29
CA MET A 121 -14.87 -0.71 17.71
C MET A 121 -13.68 0.25 17.84
N THR A 122 -12.63 0.03 17.04
CA THR A 122 -11.45 0.91 16.96
C THR A 122 -11.87 2.30 16.48
N TYR A 123 -12.69 2.40 15.43
CA TYR A 123 -13.22 3.68 14.93
C TYR A 123 -14.07 4.41 15.96
N MET A 124 -14.96 3.70 16.66
CA MET A 124 -15.74 4.32 17.74
C MET A 124 -14.84 4.98 18.77
N LYS A 125 -13.80 4.27 19.22
CA LYS A 125 -12.84 4.78 20.20
C LYS A 125 -11.94 5.90 19.67
N ALA A 126 -11.56 5.84 18.41
CA ALA A 126 -10.79 6.89 17.76
C ALA A 126 -11.60 8.19 17.62
N VAL A 127 -12.87 8.09 17.22
CA VAL A 127 -13.78 9.24 17.10
C VAL A 127 -14.04 9.88 18.45
N GLU A 128 -14.31 9.09 19.52
CA GLU A 128 -14.42 9.57 20.88
C GLU A 128 -13.14 10.26 21.38
N ALA A 129 -11.96 9.85 20.87
CA ALA A 129 -10.66 10.44 21.20
C ALA A 129 -10.30 11.68 20.35
N GLY A 130 -11.13 12.04 19.35
CA GLY A 130 -10.99 13.26 18.56
C GLY A 130 -10.33 13.09 17.19
N VAL A 131 -10.33 11.88 16.61
CA VAL A 131 -9.95 11.72 15.20
C VAL A 131 -10.92 12.51 14.30
N ASP A 132 -10.38 13.17 13.27
CA ASP A 132 -11.18 14.06 12.42
C ASP A 132 -11.84 13.30 11.26
N ILE A 133 -11.19 12.25 10.74
CA ILE A 133 -11.65 11.52 9.56
C ILE A 133 -11.46 10.02 9.79
N ILE A 134 -12.41 9.20 9.31
CA ILE A 134 -12.28 7.74 9.23
C ILE A 134 -12.59 7.24 7.83
N ASP A 135 -11.82 6.27 7.34
CA ASP A 135 -12.06 5.61 6.07
C ASP A 135 -13.04 4.46 6.22
N THR A 136 -14.05 4.42 5.37
CA THR A 136 -15.06 3.37 5.33
C THR A 136 -15.27 2.83 3.91
N ALA A 137 -15.95 1.71 3.77
CA ALA A 137 -16.33 1.14 2.48
C ALA A 137 -17.84 0.89 2.42
N MET A 138 -18.43 1.03 1.22
CA MET A 138 -19.85 0.68 1.03
C MET A 138 -20.08 -0.79 1.40
N SER A 139 -21.19 -1.08 2.09
CA SER A 139 -21.45 -2.38 2.73
C SER A 139 -21.23 -3.60 1.84
N PRO A 140 -21.53 -3.61 0.53
CA PRO A 140 -21.24 -4.77 -0.32
C PRO A 140 -19.77 -5.13 -0.40
N PHE A 141 -18.85 -4.15 -0.28
CA PHE A 141 -17.41 -4.35 -0.33
C PHE A 141 -16.69 -4.08 1.00
N ALA A 142 -17.44 -3.91 2.09
CA ALA A 142 -16.90 -3.69 3.43
C ALA A 142 -16.54 -5.00 4.13
N LEU A 143 -15.93 -4.87 5.33
CA LEU A 143 -15.55 -5.94 6.24
C LEU A 143 -14.43 -6.86 5.69
N GLY A 144 -14.11 -7.92 6.41
CA GLY A 144 -13.01 -8.85 6.03
C GLY A 144 -11.69 -8.12 5.86
N THR A 145 -11.11 -8.16 4.66
CA THR A 145 -9.86 -7.45 4.32
C THR A 145 -10.07 -6.00 3.87
N SER A 146 -11.32 -5.51 3.87
CA SER A 146 -11.67 -4.11 3.59
C SER A 146 -11.84 -3.31 4.89
N GLN A 147 -12.59 -2.22 4.89
CA GLN A 147 -12.84 -1.31 6.01
C GLN A 147 -14.22 -1.58 6.63
N PRO A 148 -14.56 -0.94 7.76
CA PRO A 148 -15.92 -0.89 8.29
C PRO A 148 -16.93 -0.35 7.27
N ALA A 149 -18.16 -0.84 7.33
CA ALA A 149 -19.21 -0.43 6.42
C ALA A 149 -19.65 1.02 6.68
N THR A 150 -19.72 1.84 5.62
CA THR A 150 -20.10 3.26 5.68
C THR A 150 -21.45 3.46 6.33
N GLU A 151 -22.48 2.74 5.86
CA GLU A 151 -23.85 2.87 6.33
C GLU A 151 -23.96 2.51 7.83
N VAL A 152 -23.19 1.52 8.28
CA VAL A 152 -23.14 1.10 9.67
C VAL A 152 -22.52 2.17 10.56
N MET A 153 -21.40 2.77 10.11
CA MET A 153 -20.75 3.83 10.88
C MET A 153 -21.59 5.10 10.92
N VAL A 154 -22.25 5.47 9.82
CA VAL A 154 -23.18 6.62 9.77
C VAL A 154 -24.31 6.43 10.77
N GLU A 155 -24.98 5.28 10.79
CA GLU A 155 -26.07 5.01 11.75
C GLU A 155 -25.55 4.92 13.20
N ALA A 156 -24.33 4.37 13.41
CA ALA A 156 -23.74 4.29 14.75
C ALA A 156 -23.45 5.65 15.36
N PHE A 157 -23.13 6.66 14.55
CA PHE A 157 -22.88 8.04 15.00
C PHE A 157 -24.11 8.94 15.00
N LYS A 158 -25.22 8.50 14.45
CA LYS A 158 -26.44 9.27 14.33
C LYS A 158 -26.95 9.73 15.70
N ASN A 159 -27.40 10.97 15.79
CA ASN A 159 -27.85 11.62 17.03
C ASN A 159 -26.79 11.70 18.15
N THR A 160 -25.51 11.54 17.80
CA THR A 160 -24.38 11.80 18.70
C THR A 160 -23.69 13.12 18.32
N PRO A 161 -22.75 13.65 19.13
CA PRO A 161 -21.92 14.78 18.72
C PRO A 161 -21.08 14.54 17.45
N TYR A 162 -21.00 13.31 16.99
CA TYR A 162 -20.23 12.85 15.82
C TYR A 162 -21.12 12.52 14.62
N ASP A 163 -22.38 12.94 14.64
CA ASP A 163 -23.31 12.71 13.54
C ASP A 163 -22.78 13.33 12.24
N THR A 164 -22.64 12.51 11.22
CA THR A 164 -22.08 12.91 9.92
C THR A 164 -23.06 13.72 9.07
N GLY A 165 -24.35 13.65 9.36
CA GLY A 165 -25.42 14.25 8.54
C GLY A 165 -25.62 13.58 7.17
N LEU A 166 -24.98 12.44 6.89
CA LEU A 166 -25.13 11.74 5.61
C LEU A 166 -26.52 11.06 5.53
N ASP A 167 -27.10 11.10 4.33
CA ASP A 167 -28.40 10.47 4.05
C ASP A 167 -28.26 8.95 3.92
N LEU A 168 -28.76 8.23 4.92
CA LEU A 168 -28.70 6.76 4.96
C LEU A 168 -29.51 6.11 3.81
N ASN A 169 -30.61 6.75 3.34
CA ASN A 169 -31.36 6.20 2.21
C ASN A 169 -30.54 6.25 0.94
N LEU A 170 -29.87 7.40 0.66
CA LEU A 170 -28.98 7.51 -0.48
C LEU A 170 -27.79 6.53 -0.39
N LEU A 171 -27.20 6.36 0.77
CA LEU A 171 -26.15 5.36 0.99
C LEU A 171 -26.66 3.93 0.71
N SER A 172 -27.90 3.62 1.10
CA SER A 172 -28.52 2.32 0.81
C SER A 172 -28.74 2.11 -0.70
N GLU A 173 -29.19 3.13 -1.42
CA GLU A 173 -29.33 3.07 -2.89
C GLU A 173 -27.98 2.82 -3.57
N ILE A 174 -26.90 3.47 -3.10
CA ILE A 174 -25.53 3.22 -3.59
C ILE A 174 -25.10 1.77 -3.29
N ALA A 175 -25.38 1.27 -2.09
CA ALA A 175 -25.07 -0.11 -1.71
C ALA A 175 -25.81 -1.11 -2.60
N ASP A 176 -27.08 -0.85 -2.91
CA ASP A 176 -27.89 -1.71 -3.79
C ASP A 176 -27.36 -1.77 -5.22
N TYR A 177 -26.80 -0.65 -5.74
CA TYR A 177 -26.09 -0.64 -7.02
C TYR A 177 -24.86 -1.57 -7.02
N PHE A 178 -24.08 -1.59 -5.94
CA PHE A 178 -22.86 -2.39 -5.84
C PHE A 178 -23.10 -3.87 -5.49
N ARG A 179 -24.26 -4.22 -4.97
CA ARG A 179 -24.59 -5.59 -4.53
C ARG A 179 -24.46 -6.63 -5.65
N PRO A 180 -25.07 -6.46 -6.84
CA PRO A 180 -24.91 -7.41 -7.93
C PRO A 180 -23.47 -7.48 -8.45
N LEU A 181 -22.70 -6.39 -8.43
CA LEU A 181 -21.29 -6.40 -8.81
C LEU A 181 -20.44 -7.26 -7.86
N ARG A 182 -20.75 -7.24 -6.55
CA ARG A 182 -20.13 -8.15 -5.58
C ARG A 182 -20.47 -9.61 -5.88
N GLU A 183 -21.75 -9.90 -6.16
CA GLU A 183 -22.19 -11.26 -6.48
C GLU A 183 -21.48 -11.81 -7.73
N GLU A 184 -21.33 -10.99 -8.78
CA GLU A 184 -20.56 -11.32 -9.97
C GLU A 184 -19.09 -11.57 -9.66
N ALA A 185 -18.45 -10.71 -8.85
CA ALA A 185 -17.05 -10.86 -8.45
C ALA A 185 -16.82 -12.15 -7.64
N LEU A 186 -17.77 -12.56 -6.81
CA LEU A 186 -17.73 -13.83 -6.08
C LEU A 186 -17.93 -15.02 -7.02
N ALA A 187 -18.90 -14.94 -7.93
CA ALA A 187 -19.23 -16.03 -8.87
C ALA A 187 -18.10 -16.27 -9.88
N SER A 188 -17.45 -15.20 -10.36
CA SER A 188 -16.30 -15.30 -11.28
C SER A 188 -14.99 -15.70 -10.59
N GLY A 189 -14.95 -15.73 -9.25
CA GLY A 189 -13.72 -15.98 -8.48
C GLY A 189 -12.75 -14.81 -8.41
N LEU A 190 -13.11 -13.63 -8.92
CA LEU A 190 -12.33 -12.39 -8.78
C LEU A 190 -12.20 -12.03 -7.29
N MET A 191 -13.25 -12.22 -6.52
CA MET A 191 -13.25 -12.06 -5.06
C MET A 191 -13.16 -13.44 -4.39
N ASN A 192 -12.08 -13.67 -3.63
CA ASN A 192 -11.87 -14.95 -2.94
C ASN A 192 -12.63 -14.97 -1.60
N PRO A 193 -13.59 -15.89 -1.39
CA PRO A 193 -14.34 -15.97 -0.14
C PRO A 193 -13.49 -16.18 1.13
N LYS A 194 -12.31 -16.79 1.00
CA LYS A 194 -11.40 -17.05 2.14
C LYS A 194 -10.89 -15.78 2.83
N VAL A 195 -10.86 -14.66 2.11
CA VAL A 195 -10.38 -13.36 2.65
C VAL A 195 -11.52 -12.45 3.11
N LEU A 196 -12.77 -12.90 3.04
CA LEU A 196 -13.94 -12.12 3.46
C LEU A 196 -14.26 -12.27 4.96
N GLY A 197 -13.71 -13.28 5.61
CA GLY A 197 -13.87 -13.51 7.05
C GLY A 197 -12.87 -12.70 7.87
N VAL A 198 -13.17 -12.54 9.16
CA VAL A 198 -12.24 -11.97 10.14
C VAL A 198 -11.38 -13.06 10.77
N ASN A 199 -10.12 -12.70 11.09
CA ASN A 199 -9.21 -13.61 11.78
C ASN A 199 -8.41 -12.85 12.85
N ILE A 200 -8.74 -13.09 14.12
CA ILE A 200 -8.07 -12.43 15.25
C ILE A 200 -6.57 -12.78 15.33
N ASN A 201 -6.13 -13.90 14.74
CA ASN A 201 -4.71 -14.24 14.67
C ASN A 201 -3.88 -13.25 13.83
N THR A 202 -4.53 -12.37 13.05
CA THR A 202 -3.87 -11.23 12.42
C THR A 202 -3.11 -10.38 13.44
N LEU A 203 -3.64 -10.19 14.63
CA LEU A 203 -2.95 -9.47 15.72
C LEU A 203 -1.67 -10.19 16.17
N ARG A 204 -1.61 -11.50 15.99
CA ARG A 204 -0.45 -12.32 16.36
C ARG A 204 0.62 -12.37 15.28
N TYR A 205 0.23 -12.57 14.03
CA TYR A 205 1.16 -12.69 12.91
C TYR A 205 1.42 -11.36 12.19
N GLN A 206 0.57 -10.36 12.41
CA GLN A 206 0.64 -9.00 11.83
C GLN A 206 0.59 -8.98 10.30
N VAL A 207 -0.09 -9.96 9.70
CA VAL A 207 -0.13 -10.17 8.24
C VAL A 207 -1.37 -9.50 7.64
N PRO A 208 -1.20 -8.55 6.72
CA PRO A 208 -2.32 -7.93 5.99
C PRO A 208 -3.09 -8.94 5.14
N GLY A 209 -4.40 -8.68 4.93
CA GLY A 209 -5.28 -9.57 4.16
C GLY A 209 -4.79 -9.83 2.73
N GLY A 210 -4.27 -8.82 2.04
CA GLY A 210 -3.68 -8.99 0.71
C GLY A 210 -2.46 -9.91 0.70
N MET A 211 -1.63 -9.84 1.74
CA MET A 211 -0.49 -10.75 1.91
C MET A 211 -0.96 -12.19 2.15
N LEU A 212 -2.01 -12.41 2.96
CA LEU A 212 -2.57 -13.75 3.17
C LEU A 212 -3.00 -14.39 1.85
N SER A 213 -3.71 -13.65 1.00
CA SER A 213 -4.12 -14.12 -0.32
C SER A 213 -2.92 -14.50 -1.19
N ASN A 214 -1.88 -13.68 -1.21
CA ASN A 214 -0.67 -13.95 -1.98
C ASN A 214 0.06 -15.19 -1.48
N LEU A 215 0.20 -15.37 -0.16
CA LEU A 215 0.83 -16.56 0.44
C LEU A 215 0.07 -17.84 0.06
N ILE A 216 -1.26 -17.83 0.15
CA ILE A 216 -2.09 -18.97 -0.24
C ILE A 216 -1.89 -19.30 -1.73
N SER A 217 -1.88 -18.28 -2.60
CA SER A 217 -1.68 -18.49 -4.04
C SER A 217 -0.30 -19.06 -4.36
N GLN A 218 0.76 -18.50 -3.78
CA GLN A 218 2.13 -18.99 -3.96
C GLN A 218 2.30 -20.45 -3.49
N LEU A 219 1.76 -20.80 -2.32
CA LEU A 219 1.82 -22.18 -1.82
C LEU A 219 1.01 -23.14 -2.67
N LYS A 220 -0.14 -22.71 -3.20
CA LYS A 220 -0.97 -23.51 -4.09
C LYS A 220 -0.26 -23.79 -5.43
N GLU A 221 0.38 -22.80 -6.02
CA GLU A 221 1.18 -22.96 -7.24
C GLU A 221 2.32 -23.97 -7.07
N GLN A 222 2.84 -24.09 -5.85
CA GLN A 222 3.90 -25.05 -5.50
C GLN A 222 3.36 -26.41 -4.97
N GLY A 223 2.03 -26.56 -4.86
CA GLY A 223 1.42 -27.76 -4.28
C GLY A 223 1.80 -28.01 -2.83
N LYS A 224 1.95 -26.91 -2.04
CA LYS A 224 2.45 -26.92 -0.67
C LYS A 224 1.52 -26.18 0.30
N GLU A 225 0.21 -26.25 0.09
CA GLU A 225 -0.78 -25.62 0.96
C GLU A 225 -0.70 -26.11 2.42
N ASP A 226 -0.20 -27.31 2.65
CA ASP A 226 0.08 -27.89 3.97
C ASP A 226 1.12 -27.10 4.78
N LYS A 227 1.96 -26.29 4.13
CA LYS A 227 2.98 -25.44 4.75
C LYS A 227 2.50 -24.07 5.20
N TYR A 228 1.22 -23.75 5.02
CA TYR A 228 0.67 -22.41 5.28
C TYR A 228 0.93 -21.92 6.72
N GLU A 229 0.68 -22.76 7.74
CA GLU A 229 0.90 -22.37 9.15
C GLU A 229 2.38 -22.18 9.47
N GLU A 230 3.28 -22.99 8.87
CA GLU A 230 4.72 -22.82 9.04
C GLU A 230 5.20 -21.49 8.43
N VAL A 231 4.67 -21.11 7.28
CA VAL A 231 4.97 -19.83 6.64
C VAL A 231 4.46 -18.66 7.49
N LEU A 232 3.24 -18.73 8.01
CA LEU A 232 2.71 -17.70 8.91
C LEU A 232 3.57 -17.52 10.16
N ALA A 233 4.07 -18.59 10.73
CA ALA A 233 4.98 -18.53 11.88
C ALA A 233 6.37 -17.97 11.53
N GLU A 234 6.82 -18.12 10.28
CA GLU A 234 8.10 -17.58 9.79
C GLU A 234 8.05 -16.08 9.46
N VAL A 235 6.88 -15.54 9.09
CA VAL A 235 6.71 -14.12 8.75
C VAL A 235 7.23 -13.16 9.83
N PRO A 236 6.85 -13.28 11.12
CA PRO A 236 7.38 -12.40 12.17
C PRO A 236 8.90 -12.49 12.34
N ARG A 237 9.48 -13.68 12.08
CA ARG A 237 10.94 -13.90 12.19
C ARG A 237 11.68 -13.19 11.07
N VAL A 238 11.20 -13.31 9.83
CA VAL A 238 11.76 -12.58 8.67
C VAL A 238 11.60 -11.08 8.87
N ARG A 239 10.41 -10.62 9.34
CA ARG A 239 10.17 -9.21 9.64
C ARG A 239 11.20 -8.67 10.65
N LYS A 240 11.47 -9.42 11.72
CA LYS A 240 12.47 -9.03 12.72
C LYS A 240 13.87 -8.94 12.14
N ASP A 241 14.26 -9.90 11.30
CA ASP A 241 15.57 -9.90 10.63
C ASP A 241 15.76 -8.70 9.70
N LEU A 242 14.68 -8.24 9.08
CA LEU A 242 14.67 -7.10 8.16
C LEU A 242 14.40 -5.74 8.86
N GLY A 243 14.68 -5.62 10.16
CA GLY A 243 14.61 -4.35 10.88
C GLY A 243 13.19 -3.91 11.26
N GLU A 244 12.28 -4.85 11.41
CA GLU A 244 10.88 -4.67 11.84
C GLU A 244 10.07 -3.70 10.97
N PRO A 245 10.12 -3.75 9.62
CA PRO A 245 9.32 -2.86 8.79
C PRO A 245 7.82 -3.07 9.03
N PRO A 246 6.97 -2.04 8.81
CA PRO A 246 5.53 -2.25 8.67
C PRO A 246 5.26 -3.23 7.53
N LEU A 247 4.20 -4.05 7.65
CA LEU A 247 3.81 -4.97 6.59
C LEU A 247 2.75 -4.32 5.69
N VAL A 248 3.21 -3.50 4.77
CA VAL A 248 2.45 -2.83 3.71
C VAL A 248 3.11 -3.09 2.36
N THR A 249 2.48 -2.72 1.24
CA THR A 249 3.13 -2.86 -0.08
C THR A 249 4.33 -1.91 -0.21
N PRO A 250 5.53 -2.38 -0.64
CA PRO A 250 5.89 -3.74 -1.01
C PRO A 250 6.54 -4.58 0.12
N SER A 251 6.80 -4.02 1.30
CA SER A 251 7.51 -4.71 2.40
C SER A 251 6.81 -6.01 2.82
N SER A 252 5.47 -6.05 2.82
CA SER A 252 4.70 -7.26 3.09
C SER A 252 4.98 -8.37 2.08
N GLN A 253 5.12 -8.03 0.80
CA GLN A 253 5.44 -8.99 -0.25
C GLN A 253 6.88 -9.51 -0.10
N ILE A 254 7.84 -8.63 0.21
CA ILE A 254 9.24 -9.00 0.45
C ILE A 254 9.34 -9.99 1.59
N VAL A 255 8.76 -9.64 2.75
CA VAL A 255 8.77 -10.48 3.95
C VAL A 255 8.03 -11.80 3.69
N GLY A 256 6.86 -11.74 3.05
CA GLY A 256 6.06 -12.94 2.77
C GLY A 256 6.74 -13.91 1.83
N THR A 257 7.24 -13.44 0.70
CA THR A 257 7.94 -14.29 -0.27
C THR A 257 9.20 -14.88 0.33
N GLN A 258 9.96 -14.11 1.12
CA GLN A 258 11.14 -14.65 1.81
C GLN A 258 10.76 -15.71 2.86
N ALA A 259 9.65 -15.53 3.59
CA ALA A 259 9.15 -16.53 4.53
C ALA A 259 8.77 -17.85 3.82
N VAL A 260 8.10 -17.75 2.66
CA VAL A 260 7.79 -18.91 1.82
C VAL A 260 9.07 -19.65 1.41
N PHE A 261 10.08 -18.95 0.90
CA PHE A 261 11.35 -19.57 0.52
C PHE A 261 12.07 -20.21 1.71
N ASN A 262 12.11 -19.56 2.87
CA ASN A 262 12.73 -20.12 4.06
C ASN A 262 12.10 -21.48 4.45
N VAL A 263 10.78 -21.58 4.39
CA VAL A 263 10.05 -22.83 4.71
C VAL A 263 10.23 -23.88 3.62
N LEU A 264 10.06 -23.53 2.37
CA LEU A 264 10.13 -24.50 1.26
C LEU A 264 11.54 -25.06 1.05
N MET A 265 12.59 -24.26 1.29
CA MET A 265 13.99 -24.71 1.16
C MET A 265 14.50 -25.45 2.40
N GLY A 266 13.73 -25.47 3.50
CA GLY A 266 14.11 -26.11 4.76
C GLY A 266 15.29 -25.44 5.49
N GLU A 267 15.80 -24.33 4.96
CA GLU A 267 16.88 -23.53 5.53
C GLU A 267 16.62 -22.04 5.28
N ARG A 268 16.69 -21.25 6.36
CA ARG A 268 16.46 -19.80 6.29
C ARG A 268 17.52 -19.10 5.44
N TYR A 269 17.06 -18.25 4.51
CA TYR A 269 17.92 -17.47 3.60
C TYR A 269 18.90 -18.32 2.76
N LYS A 270 18.59 -19.60 2.50
CA LYS A 270 19.30 -20.41 1.51
C LYS A 270 19.13 -19.82 0.10
N VAL A 271 17.93 -19.31 -0.17
CA VAL A 271 17.61 -18.52 -1.33
C VAL A 271 17.06 -17.18 -0.83
N ALA A 272 17.63 -16.08 -1.28
CA ALA A 272 17.14 -14.74 -1.02
C ALA A 272 16.68 -14.10 -2.33
N THR A 273 15.49 -13.47 -2.31
CA THR A 273 14.97 -12.75 -3.48
C THR A 273 15.80 -11.51 -3.76
N LYS A 274 15.68 -10.96 -4.98
CA LYS A 274 16.30 -9.68 -5.32
C LYS A 274 15.82 -8.58 -4.37
N GLU A 275 14.52 -8.55 -4.08
CA GLU A 275 13.89 -7.56 -3.21
C GLU A 275 14.40 -7.67 -1.77
N THR A 276 14.62 -8.91 -1.26
CA THR A 276 15.26 -9.13 0.05
C THR A 276 16.70 -8.60 0.07
N LYS A 277 17.47 -8.79 -0.99
CA LYS A 277 18.81 -8.19 -1.11
C LYS A 277 18.76 -6.68 -1.19
N ASP A 278 17.84 -6.13 -1.96
CA ASP A 278 17.69 -4.70 -2.17
C ASP A 278 17.26 -3.96 -0.88
N ILE A 279 16.39 -4.55 -0.04
CA ILE A 279 16.05 -3.94 1.26
C ILE A 279 17.27 -3.96 2.21
N LEU A 280 18.01 -5.06 2.26
CA LEU A 280 19.23 -5.17 3.08
C LEU A 280 20.35 -4.23 2.60
N LEU A 281 20.37 -3.86 1.32
CA LEU A 281 21.25 -2.86 0.76
C LEU A 281 20.80 -1.41 1.01
N GLY A 282 19.63 -1.20 1.66
CA GLY A 282 19.09 0.12 1.94
C GLY A 282 18.39 0.81 0.75
N LYS A 283 18.14 0.09 -0.36
CA LYS A 283 17.54 0.66 -1.58
C LYS A 283 16.04 1.00 -1.45
N TYR A 284 15.41 0.62 -0.35
CA TYR A 284 14.04 1.04 0.00
C TYR A 284 14.02 2.19 1.01
N GLY A 285 15.16 2.51 1.63
CA GLY A 285 15.28 3.47 2.71
C GLY A 285 15.74 2.84 4.01
N GLN A 286 15.51 3.54 5.11
CA GLN A 286 15.97 3.17 6.44
C GLN A 286 14.83 2.55 7.26
N THR A 287 15.08 1.41 7.86
CA THR A 287 14.17 0.74 8.81
C THR A 287 14.32 1.31 10.21
N VAL A 288 13.28 1.14 11.04
CA VAL A 288 13.25 1.62 12.44
C VAL A 288 14.31 0.95 13.31
N LYS A 289 14.63 -0.32 13.03
CA LYS A 289 15.70 -1.08 13.69
C LYS A 289 16.75 -1.50 12.68
N PRO A 290 17.99 -1.75 13.11
CA PRO A 290 19.01 -2.32 12.24
C PRO A 290 18.63 -3.74 11.77
N PHE A 291 19.11 -4.11 10.61
CA PHE A 291 18.99 -5.48 10.09
C PHE A 291 19.76 -6.46 10.95
N ASN A 292 19.32 -7.72 10.96
CA ASN A 292 20.06 -8.81 11.62
C ASN A 292 21.41 -9.01 10.91
N PRO A 293 22.57 -8.80 11.59
CA PRO A 293 23.88 -8.85 10.96
C PRO A 293 24.23 -10.24 10.39
N GLU A 294 23.76 -11.33 11.01
CA GLU A 294 23.97 -12.69 10.50
C GLU A 294 23.24 -12.89 9.15
N VAL A 295 22.05 -12.30 9.00
CA VAL A 295 21.29 -12.36 7.76
C VAL A 295 21.94 -11.48 6.69
N VAL A 296 22.41 -10.28 7.05
CA VAL A 296 23.16 -9.41 6.14
C VAL A 296 24.41 -10.15 5.60
N ASP A 297 25.20 -10.75 6.47
CA ASP A 297 26.38 -11.50 6.08
C ASP A 297 26.05 -12.72 5.21
N LYS A 298 25.01 -13.47 5.56
CA LYS A 298 24.56 -14.65 4.78
C LYS A 298 24.04 -14.31 3.41
N VAL A 299 23.25 -13.22 3.29
CA VAL A 299 22.53 -12.87 2.07
C VAL A 299 23.38 -12.03 1.12
N LEU A 300 24.13 -11.08 1.65
CA LEU A 300 24.90 -10.12 0.86
C LEU A 300 26.38 -10.51 0.72
N GLY A 301 26.98 -11.17 1.71
CA GLY A 301 28.41 -11.48 1.70
C GLY A 301 29.26 -10.23 1.42
N GLU A 302 30.07 -10.27 0.36
CA GLU A 302 30.89 -9.12 -0.07
C GLU A 302 30.08 -7.94 -0.59
N ASP A 303 28.84 -8.14 -1.04
CA ASP A 303 28.01 -7.07 -1.58
C ASP A 303 27.52 -6.09 -0.50
N LYS A 304 27.66 -6.42 0.79
CA LYS A 304 27.32 -5.52 1.90
C LYS A 304 28.06 -4.19 1.86
N LYS A 305 29.24 -4.13 1.21
CA LYS A 305 29.99 -2.87 0.98
C LYS A 305 29.24 -1.87 0.10
N ASN A 306 28.26 -2.35 -0.67
CA ASN A 306 27.43 -1.53 -1.56
C ASN A 306 26.16 -1.00 -0.87
N ALA A 307 25.99 -1.27 0.45
CA ALA A 307 24.86 -0.77 1.21
C ALA A 307 24.85 0.77 1.26
N ILE A 308 23.68 1.35 1.09
CA ILE A 308 23.47 2.79 1.10
C ILE A 308 22.73 3.22 2.36
N THR A 309 23.00 4.45 2.82
CA THR A 309 22.35 5.06 3.97
C THR A 309 21.68 6.40 3.64
N CYS A 310 21.96 6.93 2.44
CA CYS A 310 21.27 8.10 1.91
C CYS A 310 19.84 7.76 1.49
N ARG A 311 19.06 8.76 1.13
CA ARG A 311 17.77 8.56 0.49
C ARG A 311 17.98 7.86 -0.86
N PRO A 312 17.31 6.72 -1.16
CA PRO A 312 17.58 5.95 -2.37
C PRO A 312 17.42 6.76 -3.68
N ALA A 313 16.43 7.65 -3.74
CA ALA A 313 16.17 8.45 -4.93
C ALA A 313 17.30 9.47 -5.23
N ASP A 314 18.11 9.85 -4.24
CA ASP A 314 19.27 10.73 -4.46
C ASP A 314 20.35 10.11 -5.37
N LEU A 315 20.28 8.80 -5.60
CA LEU A 315 21.18 8.04 -6.47
C LEU A 315 20.61 7.82 -7.88
N LEU A 316 19.41 8.30 -8.15
CA LEU A 316 18.75 8.17 -9.44
C LEU A 316 18.92 9.46 -10.24
N GLU A 317 19.35 9.30 -11.49
CA GLU A 317 19.34 10.41 -12.44
C GLU A 317 17.90 10.68 -12.91
N PRO A 318 17.56 11.91 -13.35
CA PRO A 318 16.28 12.20 -13.95
C PRO A 318 15.96 11.28 -15.13
N GLU A 319 14.74 10.78 -15.20
CA GLU A 319 14.34 9.72 -16.15
C GLU A 319 13.32 10.17 -17.19
N LEU A 320 12.59 11.28 -16.98
CA LEU A 320 11.47 11.68 -17.84
C LEU A 320 11.88 11.89 -19.30
N ASP A 321 12.94 12.63 -19.57
CA ASP A 321 13.39 12.93 -20.93
C ASP A 321 13.76 11.64 -21.68
N LYS A 322 14.41 10.70 -21.00
CA LYS A 322 14.77 9.39 -21.55
C LYS A 322 13.53 8.56 -21.86
N ILE A 323 12.59 8.50 -20.89
CA ILE A 323 11.33 7.77 -21.05
C ILE A 323 10.50 8.34 -22.19
N GLU A 324 10.39 9.68 -22.29
CA GLU A 324 9.68 10.33 -23.37
C GLU A 324 10.30 10.02 -24.75
N ALA A 325 11.62 9.99 -24.84
CA ALA A 325 12.31 9.61 -26.06
C ALA A 325 12.07 8.14 -26.45
N GLU A 326 12.11 7.22 -25.48
CA GLU A 326 11.88 5.78 -25.71
C GLU A 326 10.45 5.47 -26.18
N MET A 327 9.45 6.14 -25.60
CA MET A 327 8.04 5.87 -25.90
C MET A 327 7.41 6.81 -26.94
N LYS A 328 8.21 7.69 -27.57
CA LYS A 328 7.76 8.73 -28.48
C LYS A 328 6.80 8.23 -29.56
N GLN A 329 7.02 7.03 -30.12
CA GLN A 329 6.15 6.43 -31.14
C GLN A 329 4.74 6.09 -30.62
N TYR A 330 4.57 5.93 -29.31
CA TYR A 330 3.28 5.56 -28.69
C TYR A 330 2.56 6.76 -28.06
N LYS A 331 3.27 7.90 -27.86
CA LYS A 331 2.74 9.07 -27.14
C LYS A 331 1.59 9.70 -27.92
N GLN A 332 0.42 9.75 -27.33
CA GLN A 332 -0.76 10.50 -27.82
C GLN A 332 -1.16 11.62 -26.85
N GLN A 333 -0.81 11.46 -25.57
CA GLN A 333 -1.06 12.44 -24.52
C GLN A 333 0.08 12.39 -23.48
N ASP A 334 0.14 13.40 -22.65
CA ASP A 334 1.23 13.53 -21.66
C ASP A 334 1.24 12.41 -20.62
N GLU A 335 0.06 11.93 -20.21
CA GLU A 335 -0.10 10.85 -19.23
C GLU A 335 0.42 9.51 -19.73
N ASP A 336 0.59 9.33 -21.04
CA ASP A 336 1.20 8.11 -21.61
C ASP A 336 2.65 7.94 -21.13
N VAL A 337 3.37 9.05 -20.93
CA VAL A 337 4.75 9.03 -20.40
C VAL A 337 4.78 8.42 -19.00
N LEU A 338 3.82 8.83 -18.14
CA LEU A 338 3.69 8.29 -16.80
C LEU A 338 3.25 6.82 -16.80
N SER A 339 2.30 6.46 -17.65
CA SER A 339 1.86 5.07 -17.80
C SER A 339 3.05 4.15 -18.17
N TYR A 340 3.90 4.61 -19.07
CA TYR A 340 5.11 3.87 -19.46
C TYR A 340 6.17 3.86 -18.33
N ALA A 341 6.40 4.99 -17.67
CA ALA A 341 7.36 5.09 -16.56
C ALA A 341 7.00 4.14 -15.41
N LEU A 342 5.72 4.04 -15.08
CA LEU A 342 5.24 3.25 -13.94
C LEU A 342 5.05 1.77 -14.29
N PHE A 343 4.57 1.47 -15.50
CA PHE A 343 4.16 0.13 -15.93
C PHE A 343 4.59 -0.15 -17.39
N PRO A 344 5.89 -0.18 -17.72
CA PRO A 344 6.37 -0.15 -19.11
C PRO A 344 5.80 -1.28 -19.98
N GLN A 345 5.72 -2.50 -19.45
CA GLN A 345 5.21 -3.64 -20.21
C GLN A 345 3.70 -3.53 -20.48
N VAL A 346 2.92 -3.26 -19.43
CA VAL A 346 1.46 -3.14 -19.51
C VAL A 346 1.06 -1.95 -20.38
N ALA A 347 1.75 -0.81 -20.21
CA ALA A 347 1.52 0.39 -21.01
C ALA A 347 1.82 0.12 -22.51
N THR A 348 2.92 -0.55 -22.81
CA THR A 348 3.27 -0.89 -24.20
C THR A 348 2.22 -1.80 -24.84
N ASP A 349 1.72 -2.81 -24.11
CA ASP A 349 0.66 -3.68 -24.62
C ASP A 349 -0.65 -2.93 -24.83
N PHE A 350 -0.99 -2.01 -23.91
CA PHE A 350 -2.15 -1.12 -24.07
C PHE A 350 -2.00 -0.17 -25.26
N PHE A 351 -0.84 0.43 -25.47
CA PHE A 351 -0.60 1.36 -26.59
C PHE A 351 -0.75 0.64 -27.93
N LYS A 352 -0.26 -0.59 -28.05
CA LYS A 352 -0.45 -1.43 -29.25
C LYS A 352 -1.94 -1.77 -29.47
N TYR A 353 -2.66 -2.12 -28.38
CA TYR A 353 -4.08 -2.36 -28.44
C TYR A 353 -4.84 -1.09 -28.90
N ARG A 354 -4.54 0.08 -28.32
CA ARG A 354 -5.13 1.38 -28.69
C ARG A 354 -4.88 1.69 -30.17
N GLU A 355 -3.66 1.50 -30.65
CA GLU A 355 -3.30 1.68 -32.06
C GLU A 355 -4.10 0.73 -32.98
N ALA A 356 -4.21 -0.54 -32.59
CA ALA A 356 -5.00 -1.52 -33.35
C ALA A 356 -6.48 -1.11 -33.44
N GLN A 357 -7.06 -0.61 -32.36
CA GLN A 357 -8.44 -0.10 -32.35
C GLN A 357 -8.61 1.14 -33.26
N GLN A 358 -7.63 2.02 -33.33
CA GLN A 358 -7.67 3.24 -34.14
C GLN A 358 -7.44 2.95 -35.62
N THR A 359 -6.53 2.05 -35.94
CA THR A 359 -6.14 1.72 -37.34
C THR A 359 -6.95 0.60 -37.97
N GLY A 360 -7.67 -0.17 -37.15
CA GLY A 360 -8.35 -1.40 -37.59
C GLY A 360 -7.37 -2.53 -37.91
N VAL A 361 -6.13 -2.48 -37.43
CA VAL A 361 -5.10 -3.53 -37.68
C VAL A 361 -4.44 -3.96 -36.37
N ASP A 362 -4.56 -5.22 -36.01
CA ASP A 362 -3.80 -5.83 -34.91
C ASP A 362 -2.43 -6.32 -35.43
N ALA A 363 -1.36 -5.60 -35.06
CA ALA A 363 -0.01 -5.95 -35.47
C ALA A 363 0.47 -7.33 -34.96
N LYS A 364 -0.13 -7.89 -33.89
CA LYS A 364 0.20 -9.24 -33.38
C LYS A 364 -0.34 -10.35 -34.27
N THR A 365 -1.49 -10.11 -34.90
CA THR A 365 -2.19 -11.08 -35.74
C THR A 365 -2.05 -10.76 -37.22
N ALA A 366 -1.46 -9.63 -37.59
CA ALA A 366 -1.20 -9.24 -38.97
C ALA A 366 -0.16 -10.18 -39.62
N ASP A 367 -0.54 -10.83 -40.69
CA ASP A 367 0.37 -11.59 -41.55
C ASP A 367 0.79 -10.75 -42.75
N THR A 368 1.88 -10.00 -42.59
CA THR A 368 2.41 -9.11 -43.63
C THR A 368 2.90 -9.83 -44.87
N LYS A 369 3.21 -11.16 -44.75
CA LYS A 369 3.66 -11.97 -45.90
C LYS A 369 2.50 -12.33 -46.84
N ASN A 370 1.33 -12.57 -46.26
CA ASN A 370 0.12 -12.95 -47.01
C ASN A 370 -0.87 -11.79 -47.14
N GLY A 371 -0.53 -10.58 -46.65
CA GLY A 371 -1.40 -9.41 -46.72
C GLY A 371 -2.66 -9.51 -45.86
N ALA A 372 -2.63 -10.30 -44.78
CA ALA A 372 -3.74 -10.46 -43.87
C ALA A 372 -3.56 -9.51 -42.67
N TYR A 373 -4.50 -8.57 -42.49
CA TYR A 373 -4.50 -7.54 -41.44
C TYR A 373 -5.81 -7.64 -40.66
N PRO A 374 -5.97 -8.66 -39.78
CA PRO A 374 -7.18 -8.76 -38.99
C PRO A 374 -7.30 -7.62 -37.96
N VAL A 375 -8.53 -7.24 -37.71
CA VAL A 375 -8.91 -6.20 -36.74
C VAL A 375 -9.15 -6.83 -35.36
#